data_17113641eda3121a3a7929c0df9edf4d
#
_entry.id   17113641eda3121a3a7929c0df9edf4d
#
_cell.length_a   1.000
_cell.length_b   1.000
_cell.length_c   1.000
_cell.angle_alpha   90.00
_cell.angle_beta   90.00
_cell.angle_gamma   90.00
#
_symmetry.space_group_name_H-M   'P 1'
#
loop_
_entity.id
_entity.type
_entity.pdbx_description
1 polymer ?
#
loop_
_entity_poly.entity_id
_entity_poly.type
_entity_poly.pdbx_seq_one_letter_code
_entity_poly.pdbx_strand_id
1 'polypeptide(L)'
;MATASTDTGNTGAPEHLDDEAPSDSHAARIRLVREPRKWPAWMREPVGEPDRIPAAPGAIMGKAFRDNWKILAAYSLVSCLSYVALALLPWTVGSMLDSGIQAGLTRAILPGVLWYSGLVLYLCLMGMADLCAVMLWMRSAWSPARRLTRVVFGRRTDVGRDVPSGDIVAAITQDPDRLGALIAFVPEAIGSSVAFVVVTALMLRTSAPLGLFVAVGMPLVMALVSWIIRPLQKRLAEQREEQGILTSLATDGVAGLRVMRGVGGEDVYNERYRAQSLKVQEAGIRAARFRAALHTVENAGPALFTAAVVGGGLWMAYTGRMTVGELVTFYGFTAYLEMPLSALSETVHNGTRAWVGVKKLSRILSADYLVSDAAVDPALPRRDWAATALTDAATGVRVEPGRLTALVSASPAETAGIASRMARVDDAHTAYADDIDLRAYPVAEVRANVLLSGPVAELYMGSLRSNLMGPNARPLEPRTVRDQVADVLALGGEFQEAMAEPAGPYPADPRLLRALDVADGCDVVSSVVGGLDGWVAERGRSLSGGQRQ
;
A
#
# COMPACT_ATOMS: atom_id res chain seq x y z
N MET A 1 -63.07 -47.49 23.68
CA MET A 1 -63.33 -47.26 25.07
C MET A 1 -62.22 -46.37 25.62
N ALA A 2 -62.55 -45.17 25.99
CA ALA A 2 -62.04 -44.25 26.97
C ALA A 2 -60.59 -43.76 26.73
N THR A 3 -60.26 -42.54 26.91
CA THR A 3 -60.96 -41.24 27.22
C THR A 3 -59.99 -40.11 26.91
N ALA A 4 -60.54 -39.02 26.46
CA ALA A 4 -59.86 -37.75 26.25
C ALA A 4 -59.31 -37.16 27.59
N SER A 5 -58.22 -36.44 27.49
CA SER A 5 -57.90 -35.36 28.42
C SER A 5 -57.27 -34.22 27.65
N THR A 6 -58.04 -33.20 27.48
CA THR A 6 -57.68 -31.84 27.08
C THR A 6 -56.89 -31.20 28.22
N ASP A 7 -55.74 -30.65 27.95
CA ASP A 7 -55.23 -29.56 28.76
C ASP A 7 -54.85 -28.37 27.89
N THR A 8 -55.46 -27.25 28.23
CA THR A 8 -55.41 -25.96 27.59
C THR A 8 -54.35 -25.11 28.26
N GLY A 9 -53.60 -24.39 27.42
CA GLY A 9 -53.13 -23.10 27.83
C GLY A 9 -51.67 -23.00 28.24
N ASN A 10 -50.85 -22.57 27.30
CA ASN A 10 -49.88 -21.53 27.65
C ASN A 10 -49.51 -20.69 26.40
N THR A 11 -50.22 -19.58 26.22
CA THR A 11 -49.82 -18.50 25.35
C THR A 11 -48.67 -17.76 25.97
N GLY A 12 -47.47 -18.24 25.77
CA GLY A 12 -46.23 -17.49 26.05
C GLY A 12 -46.06 -16.42 24.99
N ALA A 13 -46.25 -15.17 25.35
CA ALA A 13 -45.87 -14.02 24.55
C ALA A 13 -44.36 -14.11 24.19
N PRO A 14 -43.95 -13.61 23.03
CA PRO A 14 -42.54 -13.59 22.70
C PRO A 14 -41.83 -12.65 23.67
N GLU A 15 -40.85 -13.23 24.37
CA GLU A 15 -39.90 -12.54 25.19
C GLU A 15 -39.28 -11.37 24.40
N HIS A 16 -39.44 -10.17 24.87
CA HIS A 16 -38.75 -8.98 24.41
C HIS A 16 -37.25 -9.28 24.39
N LEU A 17 -36.72 -9.47 23.21
CA LEU A 17 -35.30 -9.35 22.97
C LEU A 17 -34.97 -7.87 23.20
N ASP A 18 -34.33 -7.58 24.31
CA ASP A 18 -33.76 -6.29 24.61
C ASP A 18 -32.98 -5.79 23.40
N ASP A 19 -33.51 -4.72 22.80
CA ASP A 19 -32.82 -3.87 21.81
C ASP A 19 -31.62 -3.19 22.48
N GLU A 20 -30.56 -3.94 22.75
CA GLU A 20 -29.25 -3.30 22.88
C GLU A 20 -28.88 -2.78 21.50
N ALA A 21 -29.03 -1.46 21.35
CA ALA A 21 -28.42 -0.69 20.26
C ALA A 21 -27.01 -1.24 20.02
N PRO A 22 -26.54 -1.40 18.75
CA PRO A 22 -25.19 -1.85 18.48
C PRO A 22 -24.25 -0.88 19.17
N SER A 23 -23.92 -1.24 20.42
CA SER A 23 -23.03 -0.48 21.26
C SER A 23 -21.71 -0.29 20.50
N ASP A 24 -21.03 0.79 20.72
CA ASP A 24 -19.68 1.15 20.28
C ASP A 24 -18.62 0.05 20.47
N SER A 25 -19.02 -1.13 20.94
CA SER A 25 -18.23 -2.31 21.18
C SER A 25 -17.60 -2.92 19.91
N HIS A 26 -18.15 -2.69 18.71
CA HIS A 26 -17.54 -3.17 17.46
C HIS A 26 -16.34 -2.30 17.03
N ALA A 27 -16.40 -0.99 17.26
CA ALA A 27 -15.25 -0.10 17.07
C ALA A 27 -14.16 -0.32 18.14
N ALA A 28 -14.57 -0.74 19.36
CA ALA A 28 -13.63 -1.02 20.45
C ALA A 28 -12.92 -2.39 20.32
N ARG A 29 -13.36 -3.30 19.47
CA ARG A 29 -12.78 -4.65 19.33
C ARG A 29 -11.70 -4.79 18.29
N ILE A 30 -11.48 -3.82 17.39
CA ILE A 30 -10.21 -3.67 16.72
C ILE A 30 -9.27 -3.03 17.75
N ARG A 31 -8.88 -3.78 18.76
CA ARG A 31 -7.73 -3.42 19.58
C ARG A 31 -6.55 -3.46 18.62
N LEU A 32 -6.22 -2.28 18.10
CA LEU A 32 -4.92 -2.02 17.51
C LEU A 32 -3.89 -2.76 18.35
N VAL A 33 -3.06 -3.58 17.71
CA VAL A 33 -1.92 -4.23 18.37
C VAL A 33 -1.26 -3.14 19.20
N ARG A 34 -1.38 -3.23 20.53
CA ARG A 34 -0.79 -2.22 21.40
C ARG A 34 0.70 -2.23 21.13
N GLU A 35 1.22 -1.08 20.76
CA GLU A 35 2.68 -0.92 20.65
C GLU A 35 3.33 -1.50 21.91
N PRO A 36 4.42 -2.26 21.76
CA PRO A 36 5.10 -2.85 22.89
C PRO A 36 5.37 -1.78 23.95
N ARG A 37 4.93 -2.02 25.18
CA ARG A 37 5.02 -1.06 26.32
C ARG A 37 6.46 -0.61 26.62
N LYS A 38 7.46 -1.26 25.98
CA LYS A 38 8.91 -1.02 26.16
C LYS A 38 9.49 0.12 25.33
N TRP A 39 8.74 0.66 24.37
CA TRP A 39 9.24 1.74 23.53
C TRP A 39 9.21 3.08 24.25
N PRO A 40 10.24 3.94 24.12
CA PRO A 40 10.21 5.30 24.63
C PRO A 40 8.97 6.06 24.13
N ALA A 41 8.44 6.97 24.95
CA ALA A 41 7.18 7.66 24.61
C ALA A 41 7.23 8.42 23.28
N TRP A 42 8.42 8.92 22.89
CA TRP A 42 8.64 9.63 21.63
C TRP A 42 8.70 8.71 20.39
N MET A 43 8.91 7.40 20.60
CA MET A 43 8.86 6.38 19.54
C MET A 43 7.47 5.78 19.36
N ARG A 44 6.54 6.02 20.30
CA ARG A 44 5.18 5.50 20.20
C ARG A 44 4.39 6.31 19.19
N GLU A 45 3.52 5.64 18.45
CA GLU A 45 2.60 6.31 17.54
C GLU A 45 1.74 7.30 18.35
N PRO A 46 1.59 8.56 17.91
CA PRO A 46 0.70 9.50 18.59
C PRO A 46 -0.69 8.89 18.68
N VAL A 47 -1.22 8.75 19.89
CA VAL A 47 -2.61 8.34 20.14
C VAL A 47 -3.48 9.54 19.82
N GLY A 48 -3.83 9.69 18.55
CA GLY A 48 -4.73 10.73 18.06
C GLY A 48 -5.69 10.11 17.06
N GLU A 49 -6.89 10.63 17.01
CA GLU A 49 -7.90 10.21 16.04
C GLU A 49 -7.30 10.21 14.65
N PRO A 50 -7.25 9.06 13.96
CA PRO A 50 -6.70 8.97 12.61
C PRO A 50 -7.53 9.73 11.57
N ASP A 51 -8.59 10.39 12.01
CA ASP A 51 -9.60 11.01 11.14
C ASP A 51 -9.26 12.38 10.57
N ARG A 52 -8.14 12.98 10.96
CA ARG A 52 -7.79 14.35 10.53
C ARG A 52 -6.56 14.43 9.63
N ILE A 53 -6.37 13.51 8.69
CA ILE A 53 -5.41 13.76 7.61
C ILE A 53 -6.09 14.69 6.60
N PRO A 54 -5.55 15.87 6.32
CA PRO A 54 -6.12 16.76 5.32
C PRO A 54 -6.09 16.10 3.94
N ALA A 55 -7.07 16.42 3.10
CA ALA A 55 -7.15 15.87 1.75
C ALA A 55 -6.10 16.46 0.80
N ALA A 56 -5.58 17.65 1.09
CA ALA A 56 -4.59 18.32 0.23
C ALA A 56 -3.23 17.58 0.22
N PRO A 57 -2.60 17.35 -0.96
CA PRO A 57 -1.35 16.58 -1.07
C PRO A 57 -0.22 17.10 -0.19
N GLY A 58 0.03 18.41 -0.20
CA GLY A 58 1.06 19.05 0.62
C GLY A 58 0.80 18.92 2.12
N ALA A 59 -0.46 18.91 2.53
CA ALA A 59 -0.84 18.78 3.92
C ALA A 59 -0.73 17.32 4.41
N ILE A 60 -0.98 16.33 3.55
CA ILE A 60 -0.72 14.89 3.85
C ILE A 60 0.79 14.72 4.13
N MET A 61 1.63 15.22 3.22
CA MET A 61 3.08 15.14 3.36
C MET A 61 3.57 15.91 4.60
N GLY A 62 3.11 17.16 4.79
CA GLY A 62 3.48 17.98 5.94
C GLY A 62 3.06 17.37 7.28
N LYS A 63 1.91 16.67 7.33
CA LYS A 63 1.48 15.93 8.51
C LYS A 63 2.40 14.75 8.79
N ALA A 64 2.78 13.98 7.79
CA ALA A 64 3.68 12.84 7.96
C ALA A 64 5.06 13.28 8.52
N PHE A 65 5.58 14.42 8.08
CA PHE A 65 6.79 15.04 8.66
C PHE A 65 6.57 15.50 10.11
N ARG A 66 5.46 16.18 10.38
CA ARG A 66 5.16 16.75 11.71
C ARG A 66 4.96 15.66 12.76
N ASP A 67 4.22 14.61 12.43
CA ASP A 67 3.91 13.53 13.36
C ASP A 67 5.17 12.71 13.73
N ASN A 68 6.18 12.72 12.86
CA ASN A 68 7.42 11.97 13.04
C ASN A 68 8.66 12.85 13.35
N TRP A 69 8.51 14.17 13.58
CA TRP A 69 9.60 15.12 13.66
C TRP A 69 10.69 14.76 14.71
N LYS A 70 10.30 14.15 15.84
CA LYS A 70 11.24 13.76 16.90
C LYS A 70 12.16 12.61 16.46
N ILE A 71 11.57 11.60 15.81
CA ILE A 71 12.34 10.46 15.29
C ILE A 71 13.19 10.95 14.11
N LEU A 72 12.62 11.80 13.26
CA LEU A 72 13.32 12.39 12.13
C LEU A 72 14.54 13.19 12.59
N ALA A 73 14.39 14.07 13.59
CA ALA A 73 15.50 14.87 14.13
C ALA A 73 16.58 14.00 14.79
N ALA A 74 16.17 13.02 15.60
CA ALA A 74 17.12 12.10 16.24
C ALA A 74 17.89 11.27 15.21
N TYR A 75 17.20 10.71 14.22
CA TYR A 75 17.84 9.93 13.15
C TYR A 75 18.69 10.79 12.23
N SER A 76 18.28 12.05 11.94
CA SER A 76 19.12 12.99 11.19
C SER A 76 20.43 13.32 11.90
N LEU A 77 20.38 13.49 13.22
CA LEU A 77 21.60 13.70 14.01
C LEU A 77 22.53 12.48 13.94
N VAL A 78 21.99 11.29 14.15
CA VAL A 78 22.74 10.04 14.07
C VAL A 78 23.30 9.85 12.66
N SER A 79 22.51 10.10 11.63
CA SER A 79 22.95 10.02 10.24
C SER A 79 24.09 11.00 9.94
N CYS A 80 23.99 12.27 10.38
CA CYS A 80 25.08 13.24 10.25
C CYS A 80 26.37 12.75 10.88
N LEU A 81 26.28 12.24 12.12
CA LEU A 81 27.46 11.72 12.82
C LEU A 81 28.04 10.49 12.12
N SER A 82 27.21 9.58 11.64
CA SER A 82 27.63 8.36 10.94
C SER A 82 28.31 8.66 9.60
N TYR A 83 27.70 9.52 8.78
CA TYR A 83 28.26 9.92 7.49
C TYR A 83 29.58 10.70 7.67
N VAL A 84 29.67 11.60 8.65
CA VAL A 84 30.93 12.32 8.97
C VAL A 84 31.97 11.35 9.50
N ALA A 85 31.62 10.43 10.39
CA ALA A 85 32.53 9.42 10.91
C ALA A 85 33.12 8.56 9.79
N LEU A 86 32.24 8.08 8.86
CA LEU A 86 32.69 7.31 7.70
C LEU A 86 33.61 8.13 6.79
N ALA A 87 33.31 9.43 6.62
CA ALA A 87 34.15 10.36 5.86
C ALA A 87 35.54 10.58 6.47
N LEU A 88 35.69 10.47 7.79
CA LEU A 88 36.97 10.64 8.48
C LEU A 88 37.89 9.41 8.37
N LEU A 89 37.39 8.24 7.97
CA LEU A 89 38.22 7.02 7.84
C LEU A 89 39.39 7.22 6.87
N PRO A 90 39.23 7.73 5.64
CA PRO A 90 40.35 7.97 4.73
C PRO A 90 41.37 8.96 5.30
N TRP A 91 40.90 9.98 5.99
CA TRP A 91 41.79 10.96 6.63
C TRP A 91 42.67 10.33 7.73
N THR A 92 42.07 9.48 8.56
CA THR A 92 42.81 8.76 9.61
C THR A 92 43.87 7.83 9.01
N VAL A 93 43.54 7.12 7.96
CA VAL A 93 44.49 6.23 7.25
C VAL A 93 45.64 7.03 6.64
N GLY A 94 45.35 8.16 5.98
CA GLY A 94 46.39 9.02 5.41
C GLY A 94 47.31 9.63 6.48
N SER A 95 46.76 10.12 7.60
CA SER A 95 47.55 10.67 8.71
C SER A 95 48.43 9.61 9.40
N MET A 96 47.93 8.36 9.51
CA MET A 96 48.72 7.24 10.03
C MET A 96 49.89 6.89 9.09
N LEU A 97 49.66 6.95 7.79
CA LEU A 97 50.67 6.66 6.79
C LEU A 97 51.80 7.69 6.85
N ASP A 98 51.46 8.98 6.91
CA ASP A 98 52.44 10.05 7.01
C ASP A 98 53.24 9.99 8.34
N SER A 99 52.57 9.82 9.47
CA SER A 99 53.23 9.68 10.76
C SER A 99 54.08 8.41 10.85
N GLY A 100 53.61 7.30 10.26
CA GLY A 100 54.35 6.03 10.22
C GLY A 100 55.61 6.08 9.36
N ILE A 101 55.53 6.69 8.18
CA ILE A 101 56.70 6.84 7.29
C ILE A 101 57.76 7.74 7.96
N GLN A 102 57.36 8.88 8.56
CA GLN A 102 58.26 9.82 9.21
C GLN A 102 58.89 9.23 10.47
N ALA A 103 58.17 8.43 11.23
CA ALA A 103 58.65 7.85 12.49
C ALA A 103 59.31 6.45 12.36
N GLY A 104 59.43 5.92 11.14
CA GLY A 104 60.02 4.60 10.90
C GLY A 104 59.17 3.42 11.42
N LEU A 105 57.85 3.49 11.33
CA LEU A 105 56.89 2.45 11.76
C LEU A 105 57.01 2.11 13.29
N THR A 106 57.26 3.08 14.11
CA THR A 106 57.38 2.95 15.56
C THR A 106 56.02 3.07 16.28
N ARG A 107 56.05 3.09 17.63
CA ARG A 107 54.85 3.31 18.47
C ARG A 107 54.07 4.61 18.17
N ALA A 108 54.61 5.50 17.35
CA ALA A 108 53.95 6.72 16.90
C ALA A 108 52.65 6.47 16.12
N ILE A 109 52.47 5.28 15.54
CA ILE A 109 51.24 4.87 14.83
C ILE A 109 50.11 4.52 15.79
N LEU A 110 50.39 4.14 17.04
CA LEU A 110 49.42 3.62 18.00
C LEU A 110 48.23 4.57 18.25
N PRO A 111 48.39 5.90 18.42
CA PRO A 111 47.24 6.79 18.55
C PRO A 111 46.29 6.79 17.34
N GLY A 112 46.84 6.73 16.13
CA GLY A 112 46.06 6.64 14.90
C GLY A 112 45.26 5.33 14.79
N VAL A 113 45.89 4.20 15.15
CA VAL A 113 45.22 2.89 15.19
C VAL A 113 44.08 2.88 16.20
N LEU A 114 44.30 3.45 17.40
CA LEU A 114 43.25 3.54 18.43
C LEU A 114 42.10 4.43 17.96
N TRP A 115 42.41 5.56 17.34
CA TRP A 115 41.39 6.46 16.79
C TRP A 115 40.58 5.80 15.66
N TYR A 116 41.26 5.16 14.72
CA TYR A 116 40.61 4.40 13.64
C TYR A 116 39.69 3.29 14.19
N SER A 117 40.20 2.50 15.14
CA SER A 117 39.45 1.43 15.78
C SER A 117 38.24 1.95 16.55
N GLY A 118 38.35 3.09 17.23
CA GLY A 118 37.25 3.77 17.89
C GLY A 118 36.18 4.24 16.92
N LEU A 119 36.60 4.76 15.78
CA LEU A 119 35.71 5.21 14.72
C LEU A 119 34.94 4.04 14.07
N VAL A 120 35.62 2.92 13.80
CA VAL A 120 35.01 1.69 13.29
C VAL A 120 34.02 1.11 14.30
N LEU A 121 34.41 1.06 15.60
CA LEU A 121 33.51 0.61 16.67
C LEU A 121 32.24 1.49 16.75
N TYR A 122 32.43 2.80 16.67
CA TYR A 122 31.32 3.76 16.63
C TYR A 122 30.37 3.47 15.46
N LEU A 123 30.89 3.25 14.25
CA LEU A 123 30.09 2.92 13.06
C LEU A 123 29.34 1.59 13.23
N CYS A 124 29.96 0.57 13.81
CA CYS A 124 29.30 -0.70 14.11
C CYS A 124 28.12 -0.52 15.10
N LEU A 125 28.31 0.32 16.14
CA LEU A 125 27.24 0.63 17.09
C LEU A 125 26.11 1.44 16.44
N MET A 126 26.45 2.36 15.54
CA MET A 126 25.47 3.19 14.83
C MET A 126 24.69 2.43 13.76
N GLY A 127 25.15 1.29 13.27
CA GLY A 127 24.37 0.40 12.39
C GLY A 127 23.04 -0.03 13.01
N MET A 128 22.93 -0.04 14.33
CA MET A 128 21.63 -0.24 15.01
C MET A 128 20.64 0.93 14.81
N ALA A 129 21.12 2.09 14.38
CA ALA A 129 20.26 3.25 14.09
C ALA A 129 19.37 3.06 12.85
N ASP A 130 19.67 2.08 12.00
CA ASP A 130 18.81 1.67 10.87
C ASP A 130 17.42 1.23 11.35
N LEU A 131 17.30 0.79 12.61
CA LEU A 131 15.99 0.56 13.22
C LEU A 131 15.14 1.84 13.25
N CYS A 132 15.74 3.01 13.40
CA CYS A 132 15.03 4.28 13.33
C CYS A 132 14.51 4.57 11.91
N ALA A 133 15.27 4.21 10.87
CA ALA A 133 14.85 4.33 9.48
C ALA A 133 13.61 3.45 9.20
N VAL A 134 13.68 2.18 9.61
CA VAL A 134 12.56 1.23 9.46
C VAL A 134 11.31 1.71 10.21
N MET A 135 11.47 2.19 11.44
CA MET A 135 10.34 2.75 12.19
C MET A 135 9.74 3.98 11.53
N LEU A 136 10.59 4.87 11.05
CA LEU A 136 10.18 6.10 10.38
C LEU A 136 9.41 5.78 9.10
N TRP A 137 9.93 4.83 8.33
CA TRP A 137 9.28 4.28 7.14
C TRP A 137 7.91 3.67 7.47
N MET A 138 7.86 2.70 8.38
CA MET A 138 6.62 2.02 8.75
C MET A 138 5.54 2.99 9.26
N ARG A 139 5.87 3.88 10.19
CA ARG A 139 4.92 4.84 10.76
C ARG A 139 4.35 5.76 9.70
N SER A 140 5.19 6.23 8.79
CA SER A 140 4.80 7.15 7.72
C SER A 140 4.00 6.48 6.61
N ALA A 141 4.22 5.17 6.36
CA ALA A 141 3.47 4.38 5.40
C ALA A 141 2.10 3.92 5.96
N TRP A 142 2.09 3.37 7.17
CA TRP A 142 0.88 2.73 7.73
C TRP A 142 -0.22 3.71 8.14
N SER A 143 0.15 4.91 8.58
CA SER A 143 -0.85 5.90 9.01
C SER A 143 -1.80 6.31 7.86
N PRO A 144 -1.32 6.76 6.68
CA PRO A 144 -2.20 7.08 5.56
C PRO A 144 -2.87 5.84 4.96
N ALA A 145 -2.20 4.66 4.94
CA ALA A 145 -2.78 3.42 4.44
C ALA A 145 -4.02 3.02 5.24
N ARG A 146 -3.92 2.96 6.58
CA ARG A 146 -5.05 2.64 7.47
C ARG A 146 -6.22 3.60 7.29
N ARG A 147 -5.95 4.88 7.11
CA ARG A 147 -7.00 5.86 6.88
C ARG A 147 -7.67 5.65 5.54
N LEU A 148 -6.90 5.48 4.47
CA LEU A 148 -7.47 5.23 3.14
C LEU A 148 -8.35 3.99 3.15
N THR A 149 -7.89 2.91 3.80
CA THR A 149 -8.68 1.69 4.00
C THR A 149 -10.01 1.98 4.68
N ARG A 150 -10.04 2.79 5.76
CA ARG A 150 -11.28 3.18 6.41
C ARG A 150 -12.20 4.03 5.53
N VAL A 151 -11.63 4.94 4.74
CA VAL A 151 -12.41 5.76 3.81
C VAL A 151 -13.03 4.90 2.72
N VAL A 152 -12.24 4.01 2.11
CA VAL A 152 -12.70 3.16 1.01
C VAL A 152 -13.72 2.12 1.47
N PHE A 153 -13.45 1.45 2.61
CA PHE A 153 -14.32 0.37 3.09
C PHE A 153 -15.37 0.82 4.12
N GLY A 154 -15.15 1.90 4.83
CA GLY A 154 -16.04 2.37 5.88
C GLY A 154 -16.94 3.52 5.49
N ARG A 155 -16.57 4.31 4.49
CA ARG A 155 -17.37 5.44 4.02
C ARG A 155 -17.98 5.14 2.66
N ARG A 156 -19.19 5.62 2.46
CA ARG A 156 -20.07 5.44 1.30
C ARG A 156 -19.63 6.35 0.15
N THR A 157 -18.35 6.30 -0.22
CA THR A 157 -17.77 7.15 -1.27
C THR A 157 -17.81 6.47 -2.64
N ASP A 158 -18.05 7.24 -3.70
CA ASP A 158 -18.03 6.77 -5.09
C ASP A 158 -16.61 6.65 -5.67
N VAL A 159 -15.66 6.23 -4.86
CA VAL A 159 -14.28 6.07 -5.33
C VAL A 159 -14.17 5.07 -6.49
N GLY A 160 -15.11 4.12 -6.58
CA GLY A 160 -15.10 3.06 -7.59
C GLY A 160 -15.63 3.47 -8.97
N ARG A 161 -16.33 4.61 -9.10
CA ARG A 161 -16.93 5.03 -10.37
C ARG A 161 -15.90 5.63 -11.32
N ASP A 162 -14.99 6.46 -10.78
CA ASP A 162 -14.01 7.20 -11.57
C ASP A 162 -12.58 6.63 -11.47
N VAL A 163 -12.31 5.71 -10.56
CA VAL A 163 -10.99 5.14 -10.30
C VAL A 163 -11.02 3.63 -10.46
N PRO A 164 -10.20 3.05 -11.35
CA PRO A 164 -10.10 1.60 -11.49
C PRO A 164 -9.77 0.92 -10.15
N SER A 165 -10.38 -0.24 -9.89
CA SER A 165 -10.17 -0.99 -8.63
C SER A 165 -8.70 -1.29 -8.34
N GLY A 166 -7.91 -1.58 -9.38
CA GLY A 166 -6.46 -1.78 -9.26
C GLY A 166 -5.73 -0.53 -8.77
N ASP A 167 -6.16 0.67 -9.17
CA ASP A 167 -5.57 1.93 -8.69
C ASP A 167 -5.92 2.20 -7.22
N ILE A 168 -7.11 1.81 -6.76
CA ILE A 168 -7.50 1.90 -5.35
C ILE A 168 -6.65 0.96 -4.50
N VAL A 169 -6.47 -0.29 -4.95
CA VAL A 169 -5.59 -1.25 -4.26
C VAL A 169 -4.15 -0.74 -4.21
N ALA A 170 -3.62 -0.23 -5.31
CA ALA A 170 -2.27 0.35 -5.35
C ALA A 170 -2.14 1.57 -4.42
N ALA A 171 -3.17 2.42 -4.34
CA ALA A 171 -3.20 3.57 -3.44
C ALA A 171 -3.25 3.18 -1.95
N ILE A 172 -3.82 2.01 -1.61
CA ILE A 172 -3.84 1.49 -0.24
C ILE A 172 -2.50 0.85 0.12
N THR A 173 -1.87 0.11 -0.81
CA THR A 173 -0.72 -0.75 -0.51
C THR A 173 0.62 -0.14 -0.89
N GLN A 174 0.76 0.45 -2.08
CA GLN A 174 2.04 0.88 -2.64
C GLN A 174 2.34 2.38 -2.47
N ASP A 175 1.32 3.23 -2.62
CA ASP A 175 1.56 4.68 -2.58
C ASP A 175 1.91 5.19 -1.18
N PRO A 176 1.34 4.67 -0.06
CA PRO A 176 1.80 5.00 1.29
C PRO A 176 3.22 4.51 1.57
N ASP A 177 3.62 3.36 1.01
CA ASP A 177 4.98 2.82 1.11
C ASP A 177 6.02 3.79 0.52
N ARG A 178 5.72 4.37 -0.64
CA ARG A 178 6.56 5.40 -1.27
C ARG A 178 6.72 6.66 -0.41
N LEU A 179 5.66 7.07 0.29
CA LEU A 179 5.73 8.18 1.24
C LEU A 179 6.61 7.83 2.44
N GLY A 180 6.46 6.62 2.97
CA GLY A 180 7.30 6.09 4.05
C GLY A 180 8.77 6.07 3.66
N ALA A 181 9.07 5.55 2.47
CA ALA A 181 10.44 5.52 1.93
C ALA A 181 11.04 6.93 1.82
N LEU A 182 10.32 7.90 1.27
CA LEU A 182 10.81 9.28 1.21
C LEU A 182 11.21 9.80 2.61
N ILE A 183 10.33 9.63 3.60
CA ILE A 183 10.55 10.17 4.95
C ILE A 183 11.73 9.47 5.63
N ALA A 184 11.93 8.18 5.37
CA ALA A 184 13.09 7.43 5.89
C ALA A 184 14.41 7.88 5.25
N PHE A 185 14.41 8.28 3.97
CA PHE A 185 15.62 8.74 3.27
C PHE A 185 16.01 10.19 3.57
N VAL A 186 15.10 11.03 4.08
CA VAL A 186 15.41 12.43 4.41
C VAL A 186 16.56 12.59 5.40
N PRO A 187 16.65 11.85 6.53
CA PRO A 187 17.79 11.89 7.44
C PRO A 187 19.12 11.53 6.78
N GLU A 188 19.12 10.55 5.88
CA GLU A 188 20.31 10.15 5.13
C GLU A 188 20.75 11.25 4.16
N ALA A 189 19.81 11.92 3.51
CA ALA A 189 20.09 13.07 2.64
C ALA A 189 20.69 14.23 3.44
N ILE A 190 20.22 14.48 4.66
CA ILE A 190 20.78 15.51 5.55
C ILE A 190 22.20 15.12 5.95
N GLY A 191 22.40 13.87 6.42
CA GLY A 191 23.71 13.36 6.82
C GLY A 191 24.72 13.37 5.68
N SER A 192 24.32 12.91 4.51
CA SER A 192 25.15 12.91 3.30
C SER A 192 25.52 14.32 2.83
N SER A 193 24.58 15.28 2.93
CA SER A 193 24.86 16.69 2.60
C SER A 193 25.90 17.30 3.53
N VAL A 194 25.77 17.05 4.84
CA VAL A 194 26.74 17.52 5.85
C VAL A 194 28.11 16.91 5.57
N ALA A 195 28.18 15.61 5.33
CA ALA A 195 29.44 14.93 5.05
C ALA A 195 30.08 15.44 3.75
N PHE A 196 29.29 15.69 2.69
CA PHE A 196 29.81 16.30 1.47
C PHE A 196 30.48 17.64 1.72
N VAL A 197 29.84 18.49 2.52
CA VAL A 197 30.41 19.81 2.89
C VAL A 197 31.69 19.66 3.71
N VAL A 198 31.68 18.76 4.69
CA VAL A 198 32.84 18.50 5.55
C VAL A 198 34.03 17.97 4.73
N VAL A 199 33.82 16.96 3.90
CA VAL A 199 34.87 16.39 3.05
C VAL A 199 35.41 17.43 2.07
N THR A 200 34.52 18.19 1.43
CA THR A 200 34.93 19.29 0.53
C THR A 200 35.79 20.32 1.24
N ALA A 201 35.40 20.73 2.46
CA ALA A 201 36.17 21.68 3.25
C ALA A 201 37.56 21.12 3.64
N LEU A 202 37.64 19.83 4.00
CA LEU A 202 38.92 19.16 4.32
C LEU A 202 39.82 19.08 3.07
N MET A 203 39.27 18.72 1.92
CA MET A 203 40.01 18.65 0.67
C MET A 203 40.54 20.03 0.23
N LEU A 204 39.72 21.09 0.35
CA LEU A 204 40.14 22.46 0.03
C LEU A 204 41.24 22.98 0.94
N ARG A 205 41.26 22.55 2.23
CA ARG A 205 42.33 22.89 3.19
C ARG A 205 43.65 22.23 2.83
N THR A 206 43.61 20.97 2.36
CA THR A 206 44.82 20.22 2.01
C THR A 206 45.38 20.65 0.66
N SER A 207 44.50 20.77 -0.36
CA SER A 207 44.88 21.26 -1.69
C SER A 207 43.69 21.95 -2.37
N ALA A 208 43.75 23.29 -2.44
CA ALA A 208 42.65 24.07 -3.05
C ALA A 208 42.37 23.70 -4.50
N PRO A 209 43.36 23.52 -5.41
CA PRO A 209 43.05 23.18 -6.81
C PRO A 209 42.44 21.78 -6.97
N LEU A 210 42.96 20.78 -6.24
CA LEU A 210 42.43 19.41 -6.32
C LEU A 210 41.10 19.30 -5.58
N GLY A 211 40.94 19.96 -4.44
CA GLY A 211 39.67 20.03 -3.70
C GLY A 211 38.55 20.67 -4.50
N LEU A 212 38.84 21.78 -5.22
CA LEU A 212 37.86 22.43 -6.10
C LEU A 212 37.49 21.53 -7.31
N PHE A 213 38.50 20.86 -7.88
CA PHE A 213 38.26 19.91 -8.97
C PHE A 213 37.29 18.80 -8.55
N VAL A 214 37.45 18.23 -7.33
CA VAL A 214 36.55 17.20 -6.81
C VAL A 214 35.20 17.77 -6.43
N ALA A 215 35.16 18.93 -5.75
CA ALA A 215 33.92 19.57 -5.30
C ALA A 215 32.96 19.91 -6.44
N VAL A 216 33.50 20.29 -7.60
CA VAL A 216 32.70 20.61 -8.79
C VAL A 216 32.55 19.41 -9.71
N GLY A 217 33.61 18.65 -9.92
CA GLY A 217 33.66 17.55 -10.87
C GLY A 217 32.74 16.40 -10.49
N MET A 218 32.73 16.02 -9.21
CA MET A 218 31.89 14.89 -8.77
C MET A 218 30.37 15.16 -8.91
N PRO A 219 29.83 16.31 -8.47
CA PRO A 219 28.45 16.66 -8.76
C PRO A 219 28.15 16.74 -10.27
N LEU A 220 29.13 17.19 -11.10
CA LEU A 220 28.95 17.23 -12.54
C LEU A 220 28.83 15.83 -13.15
N VAL A 221 29.65 14.87 -12.72
CA VAL A 221 29.53 13.45 -13.12
C VAL A 221 28.15 12.92 -12.73
N MET A 222 27.67 13.17 -11.52
CA MET A 222 26.35 12.75 -11.08
C MET A 222 25.21 13.42 -11.86
N ALA A 223 25.35 14.69 -12.19
CA ALA A 223 24.41 15.40 -13.04
C ALA A 223 24.33 14.80 -14.46
N LEU A 224 25.48 14.40 -15.02
CA LEU A 224 25.56 13.70 -16.31
C LEU A 224 24.84 12.35 -16.27
N VAL A 225 25.07 11.54 -15.22
CA VAL A 225 24.36 10.28 -14.99
C VAL A 225 22.85 10.52 -14.90
N SER A 226 22.42 11.50 -14.09
CA SER A 226 21.01 11.86 -13.92
C SER A 226 20.36 12.34 -15.22
N TRP A 227 21.11 13.01 -16.10
CA TRP A 227 20.63 13.46 -17.41
C TRP A 227 20.35 12.27 -18.34
N ILE A 228 21.19 11.24 -18.32
CA ILE A 228 21.03 10.02 -19.14
C ILE A 228 19.87 9.16 -18.63
N ILE A 229 19.53 9.20 -17.35
CA ILE A 229 18.41 8.42 -16.76
C ILE A 229 17.06 8.82 -17.39
N ARG A 230 16.85 10.11 -17.70
CA ARG A 230 15.56 10.61 -18.22
C ARG A 230 15.10 9.93 -19.51
N PRO A 231 15.91 9.86 -20.60
CA PRO A 231 15.53 9.16 -21.81
C PRO A 231 15.35 7.65 -21.59
N LEU A 232 16.14 7.03 -20.70
CA LEU A 232 15.97 5.63 -20.34
C LEU A 232 14.58 5.37 -19.71
N GLN A 233 14.15 6.21 -18.78
CA GLN A 233 12.84 6.06 -18.16
C GLN A 233 11.69 6.11 -19.17
N LYS A 234 11.79 6.97 -20.19
CA LYS A 234 10.82 7.04 -21.29
C LYS A 234 10.79 5.72 -22.08
N ARG A 235 11.94 5.18 -22.44
CA ARG A 235 12.03 3.90 -23.18
C ARG A 235 11.54 2.70 -22.38
N LEU A 236 11.80 2.70 -21.09
CA LEU A 236 11.26 1.67 -20.19
C LEU A 236 9.73 1.79 -20.01
N ALA A 237 9.17 3.00 -20.09
CA ALA A 237 7.72 3.19 -20.08
C ALA A 237 7.08 2.68 -21.36
N GLU A 238 7.65 2.99 -22.54
CA GLU A 238 7.24 2.43 -23.85
C GLU A 238 7.27 0.90 -23.84
N GLN A 239 8.36 0.31 -23.35
CA GLN A 239 8.48 -1.16 -23.24
C GLN A 239 7.39 -1.76 -22.33
N ARG A 240 7.09 -1.12 -21.19
CA ARG A 240 6.05 -1.61 -20.26
C ARG A 240 4.64 -1.50 -20.87
N GLU A 241 4.38 -0.47 -21.65
CA GLU A 241 3.11 -0.32 -22.37
C GLU A 241 2.89 -1.45 -23.37
N GLU A 242 3.88 -1.72 -24.23
CA GLU A 242 3.84 -2.83 -25.19
C GLU A 242 3.71 -4.20 -24.48
N GLN A 243 4.42 -4.37 -23.36
CA GLN A 243 4.33 -5.55 -22.52
C GLN A 243 2.91 -5.71 -21.91
N GLY A 244 2.27 -4.60 -21.50
CA GLY A 244 0.90 -4.59 -21.00
C GLY A 244 -0.10 -5.09 -22.06
N ILE A 245 0.03 -4.60 -23.29
CA ILE A 245 -0.79 -5.04 -24.43
C ILE A 245 -0.59 -6.54 -24.70
N LEU A 246 0.65 -7.02 -24.67
CA LEU A 246 0.97 -8.44 -24.86
C LEU A 246 0.33 -9.30 -23.75
N THR A 247 0.40 -8.84 -22.51
CA THR A 247 -0.20 -9.53 -21.35
C THR A 247 -1.73 -9.59 -21.48
N SER A 248 -2.39 -8.50 -21.91
CA SER A 248 -3.83 -8.50 -22.17
C SER A 248 -4.19 -9.51 -23.27
N LEU A 249 -3.45 -9.52 -24.39
CA LEU A 249 -3.65 -10.51 -25.45
C LEU A 249 -3.50 -11.94 -24.93
N ALA A 250 -2.47 -12.22 -24.09
CA ALA A 250 -2.31 -13.56 -23.50
C ALA A 250 -3.52 -13.95 -22.63
N THR A 251 -3.97 -13.04 -21.77
CA THR A 251 -5.10 -13.28 -20.88
C THR A 251 -6.40 -13.52 -21.65
N ASP A 252 -6.69 -12.67 -22.64
CA ASP A 252 -7.86 -12.79 -23.51
C ASP A 252 -7.82 -14.09 -24.32
N GLY A 253 -6.61 -14.45 -24.82
CA GLY A 253 -6.40 -15.68 -25.56
C GLY A 253 -6.69 -16.93 -24.72
N VAL A 254 -6.22 -16.97 -23.48
CA VAL A 254 -6.49 -18.08 -22.56
C VAL A 254 -7.99 -18.12 -22.18
N ALA A 255 -8.57 -16.98 -21.89
CA ALA A 255 -10.01 -16.90 -21.55
C ALA A 255 -10.90 -17.33 -22.72
N GLY A 256 -10.53 -16.95 -23.95
CA GLY A 256 -11.27 -17.27 -25.18
C GLY A 256 -10.87 -18.60 -25.84
N LEU A 257 -9.95 -19.37 -25.28
CA LEU A 257 -9.36 -20.55 -25.94
C LEU A 257 -10.40 -21.58 -26.39
N ARG A 258 -11.43 -21.82 -25.56
CA ARG A 258 -12.53 -22.75 -25.90
C ARG A 258 -13.29 -22.30 -27.14
N VAL A 259 -13.56 -20.99 -27.24
CA VAL A 259 -14.28 -20.41 -28.40
C VAL A 259 -13.37 -20.46 -29.63
N MET A 260 -12.11 -20.08 -29.50
CA MET A 260 -11.15 -20.13 -30.61
C MET A 260 -11.02 -21.55 -31.22
N ARG A 261 -10.97 -22.58 -30.37
CA ARG A 261 -10.94 -23.98 -30.82
C ARG A 261 -12.23 -24.39 -31.55
N GLY A 262 -13.39 -23.83 -31.15
CA GLY A 262 -14.66 -24.10 -31.80
C GLY A 262 -14.81 -23.50 -33.20
N VAL A 263 -14.11 -22.37 -33.44
CA VAL A 263 -14.20 -21.65 -34.74
C VAL A 263 -12.92 -21.75 -35.59
N GLY A 264 -11.85 -22.41 -35.10
CA GLY A 264 -10.58 -22.57 -35.80
C GLY A 264 -9.77 -21.27 -35.92
N GLY A 265 -9.79 -20.43 -34.86
CA GLY A 265 -9.16 -19.10 -34.86
C GLY A 265 -7.75 -19.04 -34.27
N GLU A 266 -7.16 -20.18 -33.85
CA GLU A 266 -5.89 -20.22 -33.12
C GLU A 266 -4.71 -19.62 -33.89
N ASP A 267 -4.60 -19.93 -35.18
CA ASP A 267 -3.48 -19.46 -36.01
C ASP A 267 -3.49 -17.95 -36.18
N VAL A 268 -4.68 -17.37 -36.41
CA VAL A 268 -4.85 -15.90 -36.53
C VAL A 268 -4.48 -15.21 -35.22
N TYR A 269 -4.91 -15.80 -34.12
CA TYR A 269 -4.61 -15.23 -32.80
C TYR A 269 -3.12 -15.34 -32.44
N ASN A 270 -2.50 -16.48 -32.76
CA ASN A 270 -1.09 -16.70 -32.57
C ASN A 270 -0.24 -15.70 -33.36
N GLU A 271 -0.61 -15.42 -34.63
CA GLU A 271 0.10 -14.44 -35.45
C GLU A 271 -0.04 -13.01 -34.85
N ARG A 272 -1.21 -12.66 -34.34
CA ARG A 272 -1.44 -11.39 -33.64
C ARG A 272 -0.59 -11.29 -32.37
N TYR A 273 -0.51 -12.36 -31.58
CA TYR A 273 0.32 -12.41 -30.38
C TYR A 273 1.80 -12.30 -30.74
N ARG A 274 2.25 -13.00 -31.77
CA ARG A 274 3.63 -12.96 -32.29
C ARG A 274 4.01 -11.56 -32.77
N ALA A 275 3.14 -10.91 -33.53
CA ALA A 275 3.36 -9.53 -33.99
C ALA A 275 3.54 -8.55 -32.82
N GLN A 276 2.73 -8.68 -31.78
CA GLN A 276 2.86 -7.87 -30.57
C GLN A 276 4.13 -8.21 -29.78
N SER A 277 4.51 -9.49 -29.69
CA SER A 277 5.75 -9.96 -29.05
C SER A 277 7.01 -9.35 -29.71
N LEU A 278 7.02 -9.24 -31.04
CA LEU A 278 8.10 -8.57 -31.76
C LEU A 278 8.20 -7.08 -31.42
N LYS A 279 7.08 -6.37 -31.24
CA LYS A 279 7.10 -4.97 -30.79
C LYS A 279 7.69 -4.82 -29.38
N VAL A 280 7.33 -5.74 -28.46
CA VAL A 280 7.92 -5.78 -27.11
C VAL A 280 9.44 -6.02 -27.20
N GLN A 281 9.88 -6.95 -28.05
CA GLN A 281 11.29 -7.22 -28.28
C GLN A 281 12.04 -5.98 -28.79
N GLU A 282 11.49 -5.29 -29.79
CA GLU A 282 12.10 -4.07 -30.33
C GLU A 282 12.17 -2.95 -29.29
N ALA A 283 11.10 -2.74 -28.53
CA ALA A 283 11.08 -1.77 -27.43
C ALA A 283 12.11 -2.16 -26.35
N GLY A 284 12.23 -3.45 -26.04
CA GLY A 284 13.23 -3.99 -25.12
C GLY A 284 14.66 -3.75 -25.58
N ILE A 285 14.97 -3.98 -26.86
CA ILE A 285 16.30 -3.73 -27.45
C ILE A 285 16.62 -2.22 -27.39
N ARG A 286 15.65 -1.35 -27.71
CA ARG A 286 15.85 0.11 -27.58
C ARG A 286 16.15 0.51 -26.15
N ALA A 287 15.40 0.00 -25.17
CA ALA A 287 15.64 0.25 -23.75
C ALA A 287 17.00 -0.29 -23.28
N ALA A 288 17.38 -1.50 -23.74
CA ALA A 288 18.65 -2.14 -23.39
C ALA A 288 19.87 -1.32 -23.82
N ARG A 289 19.84 -0.69 -25.00
CA ARG A 289 20.92 0.19 -25.46
C ARG A 289 21.16 1.36 -24.52
N PHE A 290 20.08 2.03 -24.09
CA PHE A 290 20.18 3.14 -23.12
C PHE A 290 20.61 2.66 -21.74
N ARG A 291 20.16 1.48 -21.32
CA ARG A 291 20.60 0.86 -20.06
C ARG A 291 22.08 0.53 -20.08
N ALA A 292 22.59 -0.04 -21.19
CA ALA A 292 24.00 -0.34 -21.36
C ALA A 292 24.85 0.94 -21.35
N ALA A 293 24.42 1.99 -22.06
CA ALA A 293 25.10 3.28 -22.04
C ALA A 293 25.13 3.90 -20.64
N LEU A 294 23.98 3.89 -19.93
CA LEU A 294 23.91 4.35 -18.55
C LEU A 294 24.85 3.59 -17.65
N HIS A 295 24.83 2.27 -17.70
CA HIS A 295 25.69 1.41 -16.88
C HIS A 295 27.18 1.65 -17.16
N THR A 296 27.54 1.91 -18.42
CA THR A 296 28.91 2.30 -18.77
C THR A 296 29.29 3.62 -18.12
N VAL A 297 28.42 4.64 -18.18
CA VAL A 297 28.73 5.95 -17.60
C VAL A 297 28.72 5.90 -16.07
N GLU A 298 27.81 5.14 -15.46
CA GLU A 298 27.74 4.94 -14.00
C GLU A 298 29.02 4.29 -13.43
N ASN A 299 29.61 3.35 -14.16
CA ASN A 299 30.84 2.67 -13.70
C ASN A 299 32.12 3.37 -14.18
N ALA A 300 32.19 3.74 -15.46
CA ALA A 300 33.39 4.36 -16.02
C ALA A 300 33.55 5.83 -15.61
N GLY A 301 32.44 6.56 -15.40
CA GLY A 301 32.48 7.97 -15.02
C GLY A 301 33.23 8.22 -13.72
N PRO A 302 32.79 7.64 -12.59
CA PRO A 302 33.48 7.75 -11.31
C PRO A 302 34.90 7.19 -11.35
N ALA A 303 35.12 6.06 -12.06
CA ALA A 303 36.46 5.45 -12.16
C ALA A 303 37.46 6.36 -12.89
N LEU A 304 37.07 6.94 -14.02
CA LEU A 304 37.90 7.90 -14.78
C LEU A 304 38.13 9.18 -13.97
N PHE A 305 37.11 9.67 -13.26
CA PHE A 305 37.23 10.82 -12.40
C PHE A 305 38.22 10.55 -11.26
N THR A 306 38.10 9.41 -10.59
CA THR A 306 39.04 8.99 -9.53
C THR A 306 40.46 8.84 -10.09
N ALA A 307 40.62 8.26 -11.27
CA ALA A 307 41.92 8.15 -11.93
C ALA A 307 42.53 9.53 -12.23
N ALA A 308 41.73 10.50 -12.63
CA ALA A 308 42.21 11.88 -12.85
C ALA A 308 42.64 12.55 -11.53
N VAL A 309 41.88 12.36 -10.44
CA VAL A 309 42.23 12.87 -9.10
C VAL A 309 43.54 12.26 -8.60
N VAL A 310 43.66 10.91 -8.72
CA VAL A 310 44.89 10.20 -8.32
C VAL A 310 46.07 10.63 -9.17
N GLY A 311 45.91 10.77 -10.49
CA GLY A 311 46.97 11.25 -11.39
C GLY A 311 47.43 12.66 -11.08
N GLY A 312 46.47 13.57 -10.82
CA GLY A 312 46.78 14.94 -10.38
C GLY A 312 47.48 15.00 -9.00
N GLY A 313 46.99 14.18 -8.05
CA GLY A 313 47.61 14.05 -6.71
C GLY A 313 49.01 13.45 -6.78
N LEU A 314 49.24 12.42 -7.62
CA LEU A 314 50.57 11.83 -7.85
C LEU A 314 51.55 12.85 -8.46
N TRP A 315 51.09 13.65 -9.43
CA TRP A 315 51.87 14.76 -9.96
C TRP A 315 52.26 15.78 -8.88
N MET A 316 51.31 16.11 -7.99
CA MET A 316 51.58 17.03 -6.87
C MET A 316 52.53 16.42 -5.83
N ALA A 317 52.40 15.12 -5.56
CA ALA A 317 53.34 14.40 -4.67
C ALA A 317 54.73 14.32 -5.30
N TYR A 318 54.88 14.07 -6.59
CA TYR A 318 56.15 14.07 -7.28
C TYR A 318 56.82 15.44 -7.25
N THR A 319 56.07 16.53 -7.31
CA THR A 319 56.58 17.90 -7.20
C THR A 319 56.81 18.38 -5.74
N GLY A 320 56.62 17.51 -4.76
CA GLY A 320 56.82 17.82 -3.33
C GLY A 320 55.74 18.71 -2.74
N ARG A 321 54.60 18.88 -3.39
CA ARG A 321 53.48 19.74 -2.94
C ARG A 321 52.42 18.97 -2.15
N MET A 322 52.55 17.67 -2.01
CA MET A 322 51.60 16.78 -1.33
C MET A 322 52.35 15.59 -0.75
N THR A 323 51.96 15.13 0.43
CA THR A 323 52.47 13.90 1.03
C THR A 323 51.83 12.64 0.48
N VAL A 324 52.42 11.48 0.73
CA VAL A 324 51.83 10.19 0.32
C VAL A 324 50.52 9.91 1.07
N GLY A 325 50.46 10.26 2.36
CA GLY A 325 49.27 10.11 3.18
C GLY A 325 48.13 11.03 2.73
N GLU A 326 48.45 12.27 2.32
CA GLU A 326 47.46 13.18 1.72
C GLU A 326 46.93 12.64 0.40
N LEU A 327 47.76 12.02 -0.45
CA LEU A 327 47.32 11.37 -1.69
C LEU A 327 46.32 10.23 -1.41
N VAL A 328 46.63 9.37 -0.42
CA VAL A 328 45.73 8.28 0.00
C VAL A 328 44.42 8.85 0.58
N THR A 329 44.48 9.93 1.33
CA THR A 329 43.31 10.65 1.85
C THR A 329 42.42 11.17 0.71
N PHE A 330 43.00 11.80 -0.31
CA PHE A 330 42.28 12.32 -1.47
C PHE A 330 41.60 11.21 -2.27
N TYR A 331 42.32 10.09 -2.48
CA TYR A 331 41.72 8.91 -3.09
C TYR A 331 40.49 8.41 -2.32
N GLY A 332 40.67 8.24 -1.01
CA GLY A 332 39.58 7.78 -0.13
C GLY A 332 38.40 8.73 -0.08
N PHE A 333 38.65 10.05 -0.02
CA PHE A 333 37.58 11.05 -0.08
C PHE A 333 36.83 11.03 -1.40
N THR A 334 37.56 10.89 -2.53
CA THR A 334 36.93 10.83 -3.86
C THR A 334 36.05 9.60 -3.98
N ALA A 335 36.52 8.44 -3.53
CA ALA A 335 35.73 7.19 -3.52
C ALA A 335 34.53 7.30 -2.56
N TYR A 336 34.71 7.93 -1.40
CA TYR A 336 33.64 8.13 -0.42
C TYR A 336 32.52 9.05 -0.95
N LEU A 337 32.85 10.11 -1.69
CA LEU A 337 31.88 11.10 -2.14
C LEU A 337 30.79 10.55 -3.10
N GLU A 338 31.01 9.39 -3.70
CA GLU A 338 29.99 8.71 -4.50
C GLU A 338 28.76 8.35 -3.67
N MET A 339 28.96 7.89 -2.42
CA MET A 339 27.88 7.47 -1.53
C MET A 339 26.94 8.62 -1.11
N PRO A 340 27.42 9.78 -0.61
CA PRO A 340 26.56 10.94 -0.31
C PRO A 340 25.79 11.46 -1.51
N LEU A 341 26.40 11.50 -2.68
CA LEU A 341 25.74 11.98 -3.89
C LEU A 341 24.66 11.03 -4.39
N SER A 342 24.90 9.72 -4.28
CA SER A 342 23.90 8.70 -4.57
C SER A 342 22.71 8.78 -3.64
N ALA A 343 22.93 8.98 -2.33
CA ALA A 343 21.87 9.14 -1.33
C ALA A 343 20.99 10.38 -1.61
N LEU A 344 21.59 11.48 -2.04
CA LEU A 344 20.86 12.68 -2.47
C LEU A 344 20.01 12.42 -3.73
N SER A 345 20.57 11.77 -4.74
CA SER A 345 19.87 11.38 -5.96
C SER A 345 18.66 10.49 -5.66
N GLU A 346 18.85 9.48 -4.80
CA GLU A 346 17.79 8.56 -4.41
C GLU A 346 16.67 9.27 -3.63
N THR A 347 17.02 10.21 -2.76
CA THR A 347 16.05 11.02 -2.02
C THR A 347 15.18 11.87 -2.96
N VAL A 348 15.76 12.51 -3.97
CA VAL A 348 15.01 13.28 -4.98
C VAL A 348 14.09 12.36 -5.78
N HIS A 349 14.57 11.17 -6.12
CA HIS A 349 13.81 10.18 -6.86
C HIS A 349 12.62 9.64 -6.06
N ASN A 350 12.84 9.27 -4.81
CA ASN A 350 11.80 8.86 -3.87
C ASN A 350 10.80 9.99 -3.60
N GLY A 351 11.27 11.25 -3.52
CA GLY A 351 10.43 12.43 -3.41
C GLY A 351 9.45 12.58 -4.56
N THR A 352 9.93 12.39 -5.78
CA THR A 352 9.07 12.46 -6.98
C THR A 352 8.02 11.36 -6.98
N ARG A 353 8.41 10.12 -6.66
CA ARG A 353 7.48 8.97 -6.56
C ARG A 353 6.44 9.16 -5.46
N ALA A 354 6.89 9.60 -4.27
CA ALA A 354 6.00 9.87 -3.15
C ALA A 354 5.00 10.98 -3.47
N TRP A 355 5.43 12.05 -4.16
CA TRP A 355 4.53 13.12 -4.56
C TRP A 355 3.41 12.66 -5.49
N VAL A 356 3.72 11.78 -6.45
CA VAL A 356 2.72 11.16 -7.34
C VAL A 356 1.75 10.29 -6.55
N GLY A 357 2.26 9.45 -5.62
CA GLY A 357 1.42 8.62 -4.74
C GLY A 357 0.51 9.46 -3.85
N VAL A 358 1.05 10.51 -3.22
CA VAL A 358 0.27 11.42 -2.37
C VAL A 358 -0.82 12.16 -3.14
N LYS A 359 -0.59 12.53 -4.42
CA LYS A 359 -1.64 13.10 -5.28
C LYS A 359 -2.78 12.11 -5.53
N LYS A 360 -2.49 10.82 -5.75
CA LYS A 360 -3.51 9.78 -5.88
C LYS A 360 -4.29 9.61 -4.58
N LEU A 361 -3.59 9.52 -3.44
CA LEU A 361 -4.19 9.48 -2.11
C LEU A 361 -5.13 10.67 -1.87
N SER A 362 -4.67 11.87 -2.19
CA SER A 362 -5.47 13.10 -2.07
C SER A 362 -6.76 13.02 -2.88
N ARG A 363 -6.69 12.57 -4.14
CA ARG A 363 -7.84 12.42 -5.02
C ARG A 363 -8.90 11.47 -4.43
N ILE A 364 -8.47 10.33 -3.88
CA ILE A 364 -9.38 9.37 -3.26
C ILE A 364 -9.96 9.93 -1.95
N LEU A 365 -9.15 10.60 -1.13
CA LEU A 365 -9.59 11.19 0.13
C LEU A 365 -10.51 12.40 -0.04
N SER A 366 -10.45 13.08 -1.19
CA SER A 366 -11.31 14.22 -1.54
C SER A 366 -12.54 13.82 -2.37
N ALA A 367 -12.72 12.54 -2.69
CA ALA A 367 -13.91 12.07 -3.38
C ALA A 367 -15.16 12.35 -2.54
N ASP A 368 -16.19 12.85 -3.19
CA ASP A 368 -17.46 13.14 -2.55
C ASP A 368 -18.14 11.86 -2.03
N TYR A 369 -19.00 12.03 -1.07
CA TYR A 369 -19.78 10.91 -0.55
C TYR A 369 -20.94 10.64 -1.50
N LEU A 370 -21.11 9.37 -1.90
CA LEU A 370 -22.33 8.94 -2.61
C LEU A 370 -23.57 9.14 -1.77
N VAL A 371 -23.42 8.92 -0.47
CA VAL A 371 -24.53 8.95 0.49
C VAL A 371 -24.06 9.61 1.78
N SER A 372 -24.81 10.60 2.26
CA SER A 372 -24.47 11.39 3.44
C SER A 372 -25.65 11.49 4.41
N ASP A 373 -25.36 11.44 5.70
CA ASP A 373 -26.34 11.69 6.76
C ASP A 373 -26.51 13.20 7.09
N ALA A 374 -25.99 14.09 6.22
CA ALA A 374 -26.07 15.56 6.47
C ALA A 374 -27.51 16.13 6.41
N ALA A 375 -28.42 15.45 5.71
CA ALA A 375 -29.81 15.86 5.58
C ALA A 375 -30.77 15.11 6.52
N VAL A 376 -30.22 14.34 7.47
CA VAL A 376 -31.04 13.58 8.44
C VAL A 376 -31.76 14.54 9.38
N ASP A 377 -33.09 14.34 9.50
CA ASP A 377 -33.91 15.05 10.45
C ASP A 377 -34.07 14.21 11.73
N PRO A 378 -33.44 14.62 12.85
CA PRO A 378 -33.55 13.89 14.12
C PRO A 378 -34.93 13.96 14.78
N ALA A 379 -35.82 14.83 14.29
CA ALA A 379 -37.17 14.98 14.83
C ALA A 379 -38.16 13.97 14.19
N LEU A 380 -37.76 13.24 13.14
CA LEU A 380 -38.63 12.26 12.52
C LEU A 380 -38.86 11.06 13.45
N PRO A 381 -40.14 10.66 13.65
CA PRO A 381 -40.44 9.45 14.41
C PRO A 381 -39.91 8.20 13.74
N ARG A 382 -39.62 7.16 14.53
CA ARG A 382 -39.32 5.83 13.99
C ARG A 382 -40.45 5.37 13.08
N ARG A 383 -40.07 4.90 11.90
CA ARG A 383 -41.00 4.50 10.85
C ARG A 383 -41.23 2.99 10.85
N ASP A 384 -42.48 2.59 10.60
CA ASP A 384 -42.79 1.22 10.25
C ASP A 384 -42.50 0.98 8.75
N TRP A 385 -41.30 0.52 8.46
CA TRP A 385 -40.87 0.27 7.09
C TRP A 385 -41.66 -0.84 6.38
N ALA A 386 -42.28 -1.76 7.13
CA ALA A 386 -43.10 -2.82 6.57
C ALA A 386 -44.44 -2.30 6.00
N ALA A 387 -44.89 -1.16 6.51
CA ALA A 387 -46.10 -0.49 6.05
C ALA A 387 -45.83 0.74 5.16
N THR A 388 -44.58 0.97 4.74
CA THR A 388 -44.14 2.16 4.01
C THR A 388 -44.08 1.90 2.50
N ALA A 389 -44.68 2.76 1.70
CA ALA A 389 -44.52 2.76 0.24
C ALA A 389 -43.25 3.50 -0.17
N LEU A 390 -42.53 2.97 -1.17
CA LEU A 390 -41.35 3.61 -1.75
C LEU A 390 -41.70 4.22 -3.10
N THR A 391 -41.30 5.47 -3.35
CA THR A 391 -41.58 6.17 -4.59
C THR A 391 -40.29 6.73 -5.19
N ASP A 392 -40.03 6.42 -6.46
CA ASP A 392 -38.92 7.05 -7.22
C ASP A 392 -39.38 8.41 -7.77
N ALA A 393 -38.72 9.49 -7.33
CA ALA A 393 -39.11 10.83 -7.74
C ALA A 393 -38.94 11.11 -9.24
N ALA A 394 -37.99 10.45 -9.91
CA ALA A 394 -37.69 10.69 -11.32
C ALA A 394 -38.74 10.09 -12.27
N THR A 395 -39.28 8.94 -11.91
CA THR A 395 -40.24 8.19 -12.78
C THR A 395 -41.65 8.16 -12.25
N GLY A 396 -41.86 8.50 -10.98
CA GLY A 396 -43.13 8.39 -10.27
C GLY A 396 -43.55 6.93 -9.98
N VAL A 397 -42.66 5.96 -10.21
CA VAL A 397 -42.93 4.56 -9.88
C VAL A 397 -43.05 4.43 -8.37
N ARG A 398 -44.14 3.80 -7.93
CA ARG A 398 -44.45 3.58 -6.51
C ARG A 398 -44.58 2.10 -6.22
N VAL A 399 -43.93 1.64 -5.19
CA VAL A 399 -43.98 0.28 -4.67
C VAL A 399 -44.78 0.28 -3.38
N GLU A 400 -45.92 -0.40 -3.39
CA GLU A 400 -46.81 -0.47 -2.24
C GLU A 400 -46.39 -1.58 -1.28
N PRO A 401 -46.50 -1.37 0.03
CA PRO A 401 -46.15 -2.37 1.03
C PRO A 401 -47.07 -3.60 0.94
N GLY A 402 -46.49 -4.76 1.27
CA GLY A 402 -47.22 -6.04 1.29
C GLY A 402 -47.64 -6.58 -0.09
N ARG A 403 -47.18 -5.99 -1.19
CA ARG A 403 -47.47 -6.43 -2.56
C ARG A 403 -46.20 -6.74 -3.32
N LEU A 404 -46.25 -7.76 -4.15
CA LEU A 404 -45.24 -8.05 -5.16
C LEU A 404 -45.46 -7.12 -6.36
N THR A 405 -44.50 -6.21 -6.60
CA THR A 405 -44.52 -5.29 -7.75
C THR A 405 -43.51 -5.72 -8.77
N ALA A 406 -43.97 -6.05 -9.99
CA ALA A 406 -43.10 -6.35 -11.12
C ALA A 406 -42.90 -5.10 -11.98
N LEU A 407 -41.63 -4.67 -12.12
CA LEU A 407 -41.27 -3.54 -12.94
C LEU A 407 -40.71 -4.03 -14.29
N VAL A 408 -41.40 -3.69 -15.38
CA VAL A 408 -41.04 -4.14 -16.72
C VAL A 408 -40.66 -2.94 -17.59
N SER A 409 -39.51 -2.98 -18.23
CA SER A 409 -39.05 -1.98 -19.20
C SER A 409 -38.29 -2.66 -20.35
N ALA A 410 -38.26 -1.98 -21.49
CA ALA A 410 -37.43 -2.39 -22.63
C ALA A 410 -35.94 -2.32 -22.34
N SER A 411 -35.53 -1.53 -21.32
CA SER A 411 -34.17 -1.37 -20.88
C SER A 411 -33.98 -1.90 -19.44
N PRO A 412 -33.29 -3.04 -19.23
CA PRO A 412 -33.02 -3.56 -17.88
C PRO A 412 -32.23 -2.57 -17.01
N ALA A 413 -31.41 -1.71 -17.61
CA ALA A 413 -30.66 -0.70 -16.89
C ALA A 413 -31.55 0.36 -16.23
N GLU A 414 -32.71 0.67 -16.87
CA GLU A 414 -33.67 1.63 -16.34
C GLU A 414 -34.37 1.09 -15.10
N THR A 415 -34.85 -0.15 -15.13
CA THR A 415 -35.45 -0.80 -13.95
C THR A 415 -34.46 -0.98 -12.81
N ALA A 416 -33.21 -1.38 -13.11
CA ALA A 416 -32.16 -1.46 -12.12
C ALA A 416 -31.83 -0.07 -11.50
N GLY A 417 -31.88 0.99 -12.32
CA GLY A 417 -31.70 2.37 -11.86
C GLY A 417 -32.78 2.80 -10.87
N ILE A 418 -34.06 2.49 -11.16
CA ILE A 418 -35.18 2.78 -10.26
C ILE A 418 -35.00 2.06 -8.91
N ALA A 419 -34.69 0.76 -8.93
CA ALA A 419 -34.45 -0.02 -7.72
C ALA A 419 -33.28 0.55 -6.90
N SER A 420 -32.19 0.95 -7.56
CA SER A 420 -31.01 1.56 -6.90
C SER A 420 -31.34 2.89 -6.23
N ARG A 421 -32.17 3.74 -6.84
CA ARG A 421 -32.62 5.00 -6.25
C ARG A 421 -33.53 4.78 -5.03
N MET A 422 -34.48 3.83 -5.14
CA MET A 422 -35.33 3.46 -4.00
C MET A 422 -34.55 2.84 -2.83
N ALA A 423 -33.43 2.19 -3.10
CA ALA A 423 -32.54 1.65 -2.06
C ALA A 423 -31.51 2.69 -1.55
N ARG A 424 -31.60 3.93 -1.97
CA ARG A 424 -30.67 5.01 -1.61
C ARG A 424 -29.20 4.57 -1.76
N VAL A 425 -28.83 4.07 -2.96
CA VAL A 425 -27.43 3.72 -3.26
C VAL A 425 -26.59 4.98 -3.40
N ASP A 426 -27.19 6.05 -3.96
CA ASP A 426 -26.60 7.39 -4.01
C ASP A 426 -27.63 8.47 -3.62
N ASP A 427 -27.16 9.65 -3.21
CA ASP A 427 -27.97 10.82 -2.89
C ASP A 427 -28.15 11.78 -4.07
N ALA A 428 -27.64 11.44 -5.26
CA ALA A 428 -27.78 12.25 -6.48
C ALA A 428 -29.23 12.31 -6.97
N HIS A 429 -30.01 11.30 -6.61
CA HIS A 429 -31.42 11.18 -6.98
C HIS A 429 -32.31 11.07 -5.76
N THR A 430 -33.52 11.60 -5.86
CA THR A 430 -34.49 11.61 -4.75
C THR A 430 -35.42 10.41 -4.86
N ALA A 431 -35.65 9.74 -3.74
CA ALA A 431 -36.73 8.78 -3.57
C ALA A 431 -37.44 9.05 -2.25
N TYR A 432 -38.70 8.70 -2.16
CA TYR A 432 -39.55 8.98 -1.01
C TYR A 432 -39.97 7.70 -0.31
N ALA A 433 -40.05 7.78 1.00
CA ALA A 433 -40.74 6.85 1.88
C ALA A 433 -42.10 7.47 2.21
N ASP A 434 -43.17 7.02 1.59
CA ASP A 434 -44.46 7.74 1.44
C ASP A 434 -44.21 9.14 0.85
N ASP A 435 -44.32 10.21 1.67
CA ASP A 435 -44.11 11.60 1.25
C ASP A 435 -42.80 12.21 1.77
N ILE A 436 -41.97 11.44 2.51
CA ILE A 436 -40.74 11.94 3.13
C ILE A 436 -39.53 11.47 2.31
N ASP A 437 -38.65 12.40 1.99
CA ASP A 437 -37.39 12.11 1.30
C ASP A 437 -36.54 11.11 2.09
N LEU A 438 -36.06 10.06 1.44
CA LEU A 438 -35.20 9.05 2.06
C LEU A 438 -33.91 9.63 2.67
N ARG A 439 -33.46 10.80 2.20
CA ARG A 439 -32.30 11.48 2.74
C ARG A 439 -32.53 12.04 4.15
N ALA A 440 -33.77 12.22 4.56
CA ALA A 440 -34.12 12.63 5.90
C ALA A 440 -33.95 11.52 6.96
N TYR A 441 -33.82 10.26 6.54
CA TYR A 441 -33.56 9.13 7.42
C TYR A 441 -32.07 8.78 7.45
N PRO A 442 -31.55 8.25 8.59
CA PRO A 442 -30.20 7.73 8.64
C PRO A 442 -29.98 6.62 7.58
N VAL A 443 -28.86 6.66 6.86
CA VAL A 443 -28.57 5.64 5.84
C VAL A 443 -28.54 4.23 6.43
N ALA A 444 -28.09 4.10 7.67
CA ALA A 444 -28.08 2.81 8.37
C ALA A 444 -29.50 2.26 8.55
N GLU A 445 -30.46 3.12 8.86
CA GLU A 445 -31.87 2.74 9.01
C GLU A 445 -32.49 2.32 7.67
N VAL A 446 -32.27 3.11 6.61
CA VAL A 446 -32.76 2.76 5.26
C VAL A 446 -32.20 1.39 4.82
N ARG A 447 -30.91 1.16 4.98
CA ARG A 447 -30.26 -0.11 4.58
C ARG A 447 -30.61 -1.32 5.44
N ALA A 448 -31.04 -1.11 6.67
CA ALA A 448 -31.54 -2.18 7.53
C ALA A 448 -32.93 -2.68 7.08
N ASN A 449 -33.70 -1.83 6.41
CA ASN A 449 -35.10 -2.09 6.04
C ASN A 449 -35.33 -2.24 4.53
N VAL A 450 -34.48 -1.66 3.69
CA VAL A 450 -34.54 -1.74 2.23
C VAL A 450 -33.33 -2.49 1.71
N LEU A 451 -33.56 -3.73 1.30
CA LEU A 451 -32.52 -4.60 0.75
C LEU A 451 -32.53 -4.53 -0.79
N LEU A 452 -31.40 -4.19 -1.39
CA LEU A 452 -31.21 -4.25 -2.84
C LEU A 452 -30.36 -5.47 -3.20
N SER A 453 -30.93 -6.39 -3.99
CA SER A 453 -30.19 -7.46 -4.65
C SER A 453 -29.93 -7.10 -6.10
N GLY A 454 -28.67 -7.09 -6.51
CA GLY A 454 -28.29 -6.83 -7.91
C GLY A 454 -28.54 -8.03 -8.83
N PRO A 455 -28.52 -7.81 -10.16
CA PRO A 455 -28.71 -8.89 -11.14
C PRO A 455 -27.56 -9.91 -11.16
N VAL A 456 -26.43 -9.56 -10.56
CA VAL A 456 -25.26 -10.44 -10.39
C VAL A 456 -24.91 -10.47 -8.91
N ALA A 457 -25.02 -11.65 -8.32
CA ALA A 457 -24.59 -11.84 -6.93
C ALA A 457 -23.06 -11.84 -6.84
N GLU A 458 -22.51 -10.97 -6.02
CA GLU A 458 -21.09 -10.93 -5.73
C GLU A 458 -20.82 -11.68 -4.43
N LEU A 459 -20.10 -12.80 -4.53
CA LEU A 459 -19.64 -13.57 -3.39
C LEU A 459 -18.17 -13.25 -3.11
N TYR A 460 -17.84 -13.11 -1.85
CA TYR A 460 -16.48 -12.88 -1.40
C TYR A 460 -15.76 -14.19 -1.18
N MET A 461 -14.45 -14.17 -1.41
CA MET A 461 -13.59 -15.29 -1.07
C MET A 461 -13.66 -15.57 0.44
N GLY A 462 -14.02 -16.80 0.83
CA GLY A 462 -14.21 -17.17 2.23
C GLY A 462 -15.13 -18.38 2.38
N SER A 463 -15.54 -18.68 3.61
CA SER A 463 -16.51 -19.77 3.82
C SER A 463 -17.91 -19.40 3.31
N LEU A 464 -18.71 -20.40 2.90
CA LEU A 464 -20.10 -20.18 2.53
C LEU A 464 -20.86 -19.51 3.68
N ARG A 465 -20.62 -19.94 4.91
CA ARG A 465 -21.17 -19.32 6.14
C ARG A 465 -20.86 -17.82 6.23
N SER A 466 -19.62 -17.43 5.98
CA SER A 466 -19.24 -16.00 6.05
C SER A 466 -19.92 -15.15 4.99
N ASN A 467 -20.17 -15.69 3.82
CA ASN A 467 -20.93 -15.03 2.76
C ASN A 467 -22.41 -14.87 3.12
N LEU A 468 -23.02 -15.87 3.75
CA LEU A 468 -24.44 -15.85 4.15
C LEU A 468 -24.69 -14.95 5.38
N MET A 469 -23.79 -14.98 6.37
CA MET A 469 -23.95 -14.19 7.59
C MET A 469 -23.46 -12.74 7.44
N GLY A 470 -22.65 -12.46 6.44
CA GLY A 470 -22.08 -11.13 6.23
C GLY A 470 -21.38 -10.59 7.50
N PRO A 471 -21.67 -9.35 7.91
CA PRO A 471 -21.05 -8.73 9.08
C PRO A 471 -21.36 -9.41 10.41
N ASN A 472 -22.38 -10.27 10.45
CA ASN A 472 -22.76 -11.07 11.63
C ASN A 472 -21.98 -12.40 11.72
N ALA A 473 -21.18 -12.74 10.71
CA ALA A 473 -20.25 -13.85 10.82
C ALA A 473 -19.30 -13.59 12.00
N ARG A 474 -19.19 -14.57 12.92
CA ARG A 474 -18.18 -14.46 13.97
C ARG A 474 -16.83 -14.27 13.31
N PRO A 475 -16.04 -13.24 13.71
CA PRO A 475 -14.67 -13.15 13.25
C PRO A 475 -13.98 -14.47 13.57
N LEU A 476 -13.33 -15.07 12.61
CA LEU A 476 -12.34 -16.11 12.86
C LEU A 476 -11.46 -15.59 14.00
N GLU A 477 -11.29 -16.36 15.08
CA GLU A 477 -10.40 -15.94 16.16
C GLU A 477 -9.08 -15.50 15.52
N PRO A 478 -8.56 -14.30 15.87
CA PRO A 478 -7.37 -13.79 15.22
C PRO A 478 -6.25 -14.79 15.49
N ARG A 479 -5.86 -15.54 14.47
CA ARG A 479 -4.67 -16.39 14.51
C ARG A 479 -3.52 -15.52 15.01
N THR A 480 -2.77 -16.00 15.97
CA THR A 480 -1.63 -15.24 16.49
C THR A 480 -0.63 -15.04 15.36
N VAL A 481 0.16 -13.96 15.41
CA VAL A 481 1.25 -13.74 14.44
C VAL A 481 2.17 -14.95 14.35
N ARG A 482 2.31 -15.70 15.45
CA ARG A 482 3.07 -16.96 15.52
C ARG A 482 2.46 -18.05 14.66
N ASP A 483 1.13 -18.16 14.64
CA ASP A 483 0.42 -19.17 13.83
C ASP A 483 0.53 -18.78 12.34
N GLN A 484 0.42 -17.50 12.01
CA GLN A 484 0.62 -16.99 10.64
C GLN A 484 2.05 -17.19 10.14
N VAL A 485 3.05 -16.98 10.99
CA VAL A 485 4.47 -17.21 10.66
C VAL A 485 4.76 -18.71 10.55
N ALA A 486 4.17 -19.54 11.40
CA ALA A 486 4.30 -20.99 11.31
C ALA A 486 3.71 -21.52 10.00
N ASP A 487 2.54 -21.00 9.59
CA ASP A 487 1.93 -21.33 8.30
C ASP A 487 2.82 -20.89 7.12
N VAL A 488 3.37 -19.69 7.15
CA VAL A 488 4.30 -19.19 6.10
C VAL A 488 5.58 -20.01 6.03
N LEU A 489 6.10 -20.47 7.15
CA LEU A 489 7.31 -21.33 7.21
C LEU A 489 7.02 -22.79 6.82
N ALA A 490 5.80 -23.29 7.05
CA ALA A 490 5.35 -24.62 6.62
C ALA A 490 5.01 -24.68 5.13
N LEU A 491 4.88 -23.53 4.44
CA LEU A 491 4.41 -23.38 3.07
C LEU A 491 5.46 -23.66 1.99
N GLY A 492 6.15 -24.76 2.10
CA GLY A 492 6.81 -25.38 0.96
C GLY A 492 5.88 -26.23 0.09
N GLY A 493 4.66 -25.76 -0.27
CA GLY A 493 3.86 -26.42 -1.29
C GLY A 493 2.37 -26.64 -1.05
N GLU A 494 1.82 -26.41 0.13
CA GLU A 494 0.44 -26.78 0.47
C GLU A 494 -0.43 -25.60 0.91
N PHE A 495 -0.36 -24.47 0.19
CA PHE A 495 -1.13 -23.25 0.51
C PHE A 495 -2.64 -23.46 0.43
N GLN A 496 -3.11 -24.42 -0.35
CA GLN A 496 -4.53 -24.70 -0.52
C GLN A 496 -5.11 -25.60 0.58
N GLU A 497 -4.33 -26.49 1.19
CA GLU A 497 -4.80 -27.37 2.26
C GLU A 497 -4.74 -26.73 3.65
N ALA A 498 -3.76 -25.89 3.94
CA ALA A 498 -3.64 -25.18 5.22
C ALA A 498 -4.76 -24.13 5.45
N MET A 499 -5.38 -23.61 4.37
CA MET A 499 -6.56 -22.74 4.46
C MET A 499 -7.87 -23.53 4.61
N ALA A 500 -7.85 -24.84 4.51
CA ALA A 500 -9.00 -25.72 4.51
C ALA A 500 -9.21 -26.48 5.83
N GLU A 501 -8.38 -26.28 6.87
CA GLU A 501 -8.72 -26.84 8.17
C GLU A 501 -9.91 -26.08 8.78
N PRO A 502 -11.08 -26.68 8.83
CA PRO A 502 -12.21 -26.09 9.51
C PRO A 502 -11.89 -26.04 11.01
N ALA A 503 -11.90 -24.87 11.60
CA ALA A 503 -12.17 -24.77 13.02
C ALA A 503 -13.43 -25.62 13.28
N GLY A 504 -13.34 -26.74 13.99
CA GLY A 504 -14.28 -27.81 14.16
C GLY A 504 -15.77 -27.53 13.88
N PRO A 505 -16.60 -28.50 13.70
CA PRO A 505 -17.95 -28.35 13.19
C PRO A 505 -18.71 -27.33 14.05
N TYR A 506 -18.87 -26.12 13.54
CA TYR A 506 -19.81 -25.18 14.14
C TYR A 506 -21.20 -25.80 14.01
N PRO A 507 -22.01 -25.82 15.10
CA PRO A 507 -23.37 -26.30 15.00
C PRO A 507 -24.09 -25.58 13.87
N ALA A 508 -24.82 -26.32 13.08
CA ALA A 508 -25.64 -25.76 12.01
C ALA A 508 -26.55 -24.69 12.61
N ASP A 509 -26.38 -23.44 12.18
CA ASP A 509 -27.24 -22.35 12.65
C ASP A 509 -28.64 -22.57 12.02
N PRO A 510 -29.68 -22.83 12.82
CA PRO A 510 -31.03 -23.09 12.32
C PRO A 510 -31.58 -21.90 11.49
N ARG A 511 -31.10 -20.69 11.74
CA ARG A 511 -31.49 -19.48 11.00
C ARG A 511 -30.94 -19.51 9.58
N LEU A 512 -29.67 -19.94 9.42
CA LEU A 512 -29.03 -20.08 8.10
C LEU A 512 -29.71 -21.15 7.26
N LEU A 513 -29.99 -22.31 7.87
CA LEU A 513 -30.66 -23.41 7.17
C LEU A 513 -32.07 -23.01 6.73
N ARG A 514 -32.82 -22.28 7.59
CA ARG A 514 -34.13 -21.75 7.23
C ARG A 514 -34.06 -20.71 6.13
N ALA A 515 -33.06 -19.82 6.15
CA ALA A 515 -32.86 -18.81 5.11
C ALA A 515 -32.55 -19.47 3.75
N LEU A 516 -31.71 -20.52 3.76
CA LEU A 516 -31.40 -21.30 2.57
C LEU A 516 -32.60 -22.07 2.05
N ASP A 517 -33.43 -22.62 2.92
CA ASP A 517 -34.67 -23.31 2.56
C ASP A 517 -35.66 -22.34 1.91
N VAL A 518 -35.85 -21.15 2.47
CA VAL A 518 -36.70 -20.09 1.90
C VAL A 518 -36.18 -19.60 0.53
N ALA A 519 -34.86 -19.57 0.36
CA ALA A 519 -34.20 -19.15 -0.90
C ALA A 519 -34.05 -20.30 -1.91
N ASP A 520 -34.57 -21.51 -1.62
CA ASP A 520 -34.36 -22.73 -2.42
C ASP A 520 -32.87 -23.02 -2.70
N GLY A 521 -31.99 -22.63 -1.73
CA GLY A 521 -30.54 -22.69 -1.85
C GLY A 521 -29.89 -23.86 -1.10
N CYS A 522 -30.65 -24.87 -0.68
CA CYS A 522 -30.11 -26.03 0.08
C CYS A 522 -29.12 -26.87 -0.74
N ASP A 523 -29.26 -26.90 -2.07
CA ASP A 523 -28.34 -27.57 -2.99
C ASP A 523 -26.94 -26.96 -2.99
N VAL A 524 -26.82 -25.65 -2.70
CA VAL A 524 -25.52 -24.94 -2.62
C VAL A 524 -24.66 -25.53 -1.52
N VAL A 525 -25.26 -25.84 -0.36
CA VAL A 525 -24.53 -26.43 0.78
C VAL A 525 -23.96 -27.80 0.40
N SER A 526 -24.72 -28.58 -0.37
CA SER A 526 -24.28 -29.92 -0.80
C SER A 526 -23.25 -29.85 -1.94
N SER A 527 -23.21 -28.76 -2.71
CA SER A 527 -22.29 -28.57 -3.84
C SER A 527 -20.90 -28.06 -3.39
N VAL A 528 -20.79 -27.47 -2.21
CA VAL A 528 -19.52 -26.95 -1.67
C VAL A 528 -18.91 -28.01 -0.75
N VAL A 529 -17.66 -28.40 -1.05
CA VAL A 529 -16.89 -29.32 -0.19
C VAL A 529 -16.71 -28.68 1.19
N GLY A 530 -17.18 -29.36 2.24
CA GLY A 530 -17.21 -28.82 3.61
C GLY A 530 -18.52 -28.11 3.98
N GLY A 531 -19.54 -28.10 3.11
CA GLY A 531 -20.86 -27.55 3.39
C GLY A 531 -20.83 -26.05 3.70
N LEU A 532 -21.49 -25.63 4.79
CA LEU A 532 -21.50 -24.22 5.22
C LEU A 532 -20.11 -23.65 5.55
N ASP A 533 -19.20 -24.49 6.00
CA ASP A 533 -17.84 -24.07 6.33
C ASP A 533 -16.86 -24.27 5.17
N GLY A 534 -17.35 -24.81 4.05
CA GLY A 534 -16.60 -24.99 2.81
C GLY A 534 -16.24 -23.67 2.14
N TRP A 535 -15.14 -23.69 1.38
CA TRP A 535 -14.54 -22.51 0.78
C TRP A 535 -15.20 -22.12 -0.55
N VAL A 536 -15.60 -20.88 -0.66
CA VAL A 536 -16.09 -20.26 -1.89
C VAL A 536 -14.96 -19.46 -2.52
N ALA A 537 -14.65 -19.75 -3.78
CA ALA A 537 -13.63 -19.02 -4.55
C ALA A 537 -14.06 -17.58 -4.86
N GLU A 538 -13.09 -16.75 -5.21
CA GLU A 538 -13.34 -15.36 -5.61
C GLU A 538 -14.48 -15.24 -6.64
N ARG A 539 -15.43 -14.35 -6.37
CA ARG A 539 -16.66 -14.14 -7.17
C ARG A 539 -17.53 -15.39 -7.34
N GLY A 540 -17.43 -16.35 -6.43
CA GLY A 540 -18.24 -17.56 -6.52
C GLY A 540 -17.98 -18.43 -7.75
N ARG A 541 -16.76 -18.42 -8.32
CA ARG A 541 -16.42 -19.18 -9.55
C ARG A 541 -16.62 -20.70 -9.41
N SER A 542 -16.63 -21.20 -8.18
CA SER A 542 -16.89 -22.60 -7.87
C SER A 542 -18.39 -22.96 -7.92
N LEU A 543 -19.29 -21.98 -8.03
CA LEU A 543 -20.72 -22.15 -8.02
C LEU A 543 -21.33 -21.89 -9.41
N SER A 544 -22.45 -22.54 -9.73
CA SER A 544 -23.22 -22.25 -10.93
C SER A 544 -23.83 -20.84 -10.88
N GLY A 545 -24.33 -20.33 -12.02
CA GLY A 545 -24.96 -19.00 -12.08
C GLY A 545 -26.16 -18.86 -11.14
N GLY A 546 -27.05 -19.87 -11.09
CA GLY A 546 -28.18 -19.90 -10.17
C GLY A 546 -27.78 -20.04 -8.70
N GLN A 547 -26.80 -20.87 -8.42
CA GLN A 547 -26.29 -21.05 -7.04
C GLN A 547 -25.64 -19.78 -6.46
N ARG A 548 -25.18 -18.88 -7.32
CA ARG A 548 -24.64 -17.58 -6.87
C ARG A 548 -25.71 -16.56 -6.52
N GLN A 549 -26.88 -16.62 -7.18
CA GLN A 549 -28.04 -15.77 -6.88
C GLN A 549 -28.76 -16.23 -5.63
#